data_13bcb62239052bb147371ad7486c2e28
#
_entry.id   13bcb62239052bb147371ad7486c2e28
#
_cell.length_a   1.000
_cell.length_b   1.000
_cell.length_c   1.000
_cell.angle_alpha   90.00
_cell.angle_beta   90.00
_cell.angle_gamma   90.00
#
_symmetry.space_group_name_H-M   'P 1'
#
loop_
_entity.id
_entity.type
_entity.pdbx_description
1 polymer ?
#
loop_
_entity_poly.entity_id
_entity_poly.type
_entity_poly.pdbx_seq_one_letter_code
_entity_poly.pdbx_strand_id
1 'polypeptide(L)'
;MISLKPVTKENIDELLALSIREDQRTFVSTVADSLAQAYVYHETAYPFAVYEDDVIVGFIMMAYYEVKQYYTLWKFLIDKNHQNKGIGKEALRQGIDFLKEKFQVKEVYTGVVPNNAVAKKVYGDAGFKPTGLYEFGMEEWRLDCA
;
A
#
# COMPACT_ATOMS: atom_id res chain seq x y z
N MET A 1 -15.21 -1.66 -11.18
CA MET A 1 -15.26 -1.14 -9.81
C MET A 1 -14.13 -1.74 -8.98
N ILE A 2 -13.39 -0.90 -8.30
CA ILE A 2 -12.28 -1.34 -7.45
C ILE A 2 -12.79 -1.67 -6.06
N SER A 3 -12.33 -2.77 -5.49
CA SER A 3 -12.64 -3.14 -4.11
C SER A 3 -11.44 -3.78 -3.43
N LEU A 4 -11.37 -3.65 -2.11
CA LEU A 4 -10.37 -4.31 -1.29
C LEU A 4 -11.04 -5.50 -0.59
N LYS A 5 -10.40 -6.66 -0.66
CA LYS A 5 -10.89 -7.87 0.01
C LYS A 5 -9.78 -8.54 0.79
N PRO A 6 -10.12 -9.24 1.88
CA PRO A 6 -9.10 -9.94 2.66
C PRO A 6 -8.34 -10.97 1.82
N VAL A 7 -7.10 -11.24 2.22
CA VAL A 7 -6.33 -12.34 1.66
C VAL A 7 -6.87 -13.64 2.24
N THR A 8 -7.21 -14.59 1.38
CA THR A 8 -7.84 -15.86 1.77
C THR A 8 -7.14 -17.02 1.08
N LYS A 9 -7.46 -18.24 1.53
CA LYS A 9 -6.94 -19.44 0.87
C LYS A 9 -7.47 -19.57 -0.57
N GLU A 10 -8.59 -18.93 -0.89
CA GLU A 10 -9.17 -18.96 -2.23
C GLU A 10 -8.46 -18.02 -3.20
N ASN A 11 -7.86 -16.91 -2.72
CA ASN A 11 -7.25 -15.92 -3.61
C ASN A 11 -5.72 -15.82 -3.50
N ILE A 12 -5.10 -16.53 -2.57
CA ILE A 12 -3.67 -16.40 -2.34
C ILE A 12 -2.81 -16.73 -3.57
N ASP A 13 -3.18 -17.77 -4.31
CA ASP A 13 -2.38 -18.18 -5.46
C ASP A 13 -2.41 -17.12 -6.57
N GLU A 14 -3.55 -16.51 -6.82
CA GLU A 14 -3.66 -15.40 -7.78
C GLU A 14 -2.88 -14.17 -7.31
N LEU A 15 -2.92 -13.89 -6.01
CA LEU A 15 -2.13 -12.79 -5.44
C LEU A 15 -0.64 -13.00 -5.65
N LEU A 16 -0.16 -14.21 -5.42
CA LEU A 16 1.26 -14.53 -5.58
C LEU A 16 1.72 -14.46 -7.04
N ALA A 17 0.79 -14.56 -7.99
CA ALA A 17 1.09 -14.46 -9.41
C ALA A 17 1.17 -13.02 -9.91
N LEU A 18 0.83 -12.02 -9.09
CA LEU A 18 0.95 -10.62 -9.47
C LEU A 18 2.40 -10.26 -9.73
N SER A 19 2.64 -9.43 -10.73
CA SER A 19 3.99 -9.01 -11.09
C SER A 19 4.05 -7.50 -11.32
N ILE A 20 5.23 -6.93 -11.09
CA ILE A 20 5.51 -5.52 -11.30
C ILE A 20 6.44 -5.35 -12.48
N ARG A 21 6.48 -4.12 -13.02
CA ARG A 21 7.41 -3.83 -14.10
C ARG A 21 8.85 -3.97 -13.60
N GLU A 22 9.75 -4.36 -14.51
CA GLU A 22 11.16 -4.59 -14.19
C GLU A 22 11.81 -3.36 -13.54
N ASP A 23 11.46 -2.17 -14.02
CA ASP A 23 12.00 -0.92 -13.50
C ASP A 23 11.48 -0.54 -12.10
N GLN A 24 10.49 -1.26 -11.58
CA GLN A 24 9.92 -1.03 -10.25
C GLN A 24 10.41 -2.03 -9.20
N ARG A 25 11.15 -3.06 -9.58
CA ARG A 25 11.55 -4.14 -8.67
C ARG A 25 12.37 -3.69 -7.48
N THR A 26 13.16 -2.64 -7.64
CA THR A 26 13.98 -2.10 -6.54
C THR A 26 13.19 -1.24 -5.58
N PHE A 27 11.95 -0.89 -5.92
CA PHE A 27 11.12 0.02 -5.11
C PHE A 27 9.99 -0.67 -4.36
N VAL A 28 9.62 -1.88 -4.76
CA VAL A 28 8.40 -2.52 -4.27
C VAL A 28 8.70 -3.95 -3.83
N SER A 29 8.22 -4.30 -2.63
CA SER A 29 8.30 -5.68 -2.15
C SER A 29 7.33 -6.58 -2.92
N THR A 30 7.67 -7.86 -3.05
CA THR A 30 6.76 -8.84 -3.65
C THR A 30 5.58 -9.10 -2.71
N VAL A 31 4.50 -9.66 -3.25
CA VAL A 31 3.37 -10.09 -2.42
C VAL A 31 3.83 -11.15 -1.41
N ALA A 32 4.67 -12.10 -1.84
CA ALA A 32 5.17 -13.15 -0.94
C ALA A 32 5.93 -12.56 0.25
N ASP A 33 6.85 -11.62 0.01
CA ASP A 33 7.60 -10.97 1.08
C ASP A 33 6.66 -10.19 2.00
N SER A 34 5.68 -9.51 1.43
CA SER A 34 4.73 -8.71 2.20
C SER A 34 3.85 -9.59 3.10
N LEU A 35 3.39 -10.72 2.59
CA LEU A 35 2.57 -11.65 3.38
C LEU A 35 3.38 -12.35 4.47
N ALA A 36 4.66 -12.63 4.22
CA ALA A 36 5.55 -13.16 5.27
C ALA A 36 5.67 -12.17 6.43
N GLN A 37 5.84 -10.89 6.13
CA GLN A 37 5.88 -9.84 7.15
C GLN A 37 4.53 -9.69 7.85
N ALA A 38 3.43 -9.76 7.11
CA ALA A 38 2.09 -9.70 7.69
C ALA A 38 1.82 -10.87 8.64
N TYR A 39 2.37 -12.05 8.36
CA TYR A 39 2.25 -13.18 9.25
C TYR A 39 2.92 -12.90 10.61
N VAL A 40 4.12 -12.34 10.59
CA VAL A 40 4.86 -12.01 11.81
C VAL A 40 4.18 -10.87 12.58
N TYR A 41 3.71 -9.86 11.87
CA TYR A 41 3.06 -8.68 12.46
C TYR A 41 1.53 -8.75 12.33
N HIS A 42 0.95 -9.95 12.45
CA HIS A 42 -0.47 -10.18 12.17
C HIS A 42 -1.42 -9.33 13.02
N GLU A 43 -0.99 -8.85 14.18
CA GLU A 43 -1.82 -8.00 15.03
C GLU A 43 -1.88 -6.55 14.56
N THR A 44 -0.90 -6.11 13.77
CA THR A 44 -0.78 -4.70 13.35
C THR A 44 -0.75 -4.51 11.84
N ALA A 45 -0.72 -5.58 11.05
CA ALA A 45 -0.72 -5.51 9.60
C ALA A 45 -2.11 -5.88 9.04
N TYR A 46 -2.53 -5.12 8.02
CA TYR A 46 -3.86 -5.27 7.40
C TYR A 46 -3.69 -5.42 5.89
N PRO A 47 -3.40 -6.65 5.40
CA PRO A 47 -3.22 -6.90 3.97
C PRO A 47 -4.54 -7.09 3.26
N PHE A 48 -4.62 -6.56 2.02
CA PHE A 48 -5.81 -6.68 1.18
C PHE A 48 -5.42 -6.98 -0.26
N ALA A 49 -6.21 -7.83 -0.90
CA ALA A 49 -6.20 -8.00 -2.35
C ALA A 49 -6.99 -6.85 -2.98
N VAL A 50 -6.45 -6.27 -4.04
CA VAL A 50 -7.14 -5.23 -4.80
C VAL A 50 -7.80 -5.90 -6.00
N TYR A 51 -9.12 -5.74 -6.11
CA TYR A 51 -9.91 -6.29 -7.19
C TYR A 51 -10.43 -5.19 -8.11
N GLU A 52 -10.42 -5.46 -9.40
CA GLU A 52 -11.24 -4.74 -10.36
C GLU A 52 -12.34 -5.71 -10.77
N ASP A 53 -13.57 -5.46 -10.35
CA ASP A 53 -14.69 -6.41 -10.45
C ASP A 53 -14.29 -7.76 -9.82
N ASP A 54 -14.17 -8.83 -10.59
CA ASP A 54 -13.81 -10.15 -10.06
C ASP A 54 -12.34 -10.53 -10.29
N VAL A 55 -11.54 -9.60 -10.80
CA VAL A 55 -10.14 -9.87 -11.16
C VAL A 55 -9.20 -9.20 -10.15
N ILE A 56 -8.21 -9.95 -9.66
CA ILE A 56 -7.19 -9.40 -8.78
C ILE A 56 -6.19 -8.61 -9.63
N VAL A 57 -6.01 -7.33 -9.27
CA VAL A 57 -5.15 -6.41 -10.02
C VAL A 57 -4.04 -5.80 -9.17
N GLY A 58 -4.04 -6.05 -7.87
CA GLY A 58 -3.02 -5.49 -6.99
C GLY A 58 -3.10 -6.00 -5.57
N PHE A 59 -2.25 -5.39 -4.75
CA PHE A 59 -2.13 -5.72 -3.33
C PHE A 59 -1.83 -4.44 -2.56
N ILE A 60 -2.47 -4.27 -1.40
CA ILE A 60 -2.21 -3.13 -0.52
C ILE A 60 -2.21 -3.61 0.92
N MET A 61 -1.26 -3.12 1.71
CA MET A 61 -1.17 -3.48 3.12
C MET A 61 -0.98 -2.23 3.96
N MET A 62 -1.96 -1.96 4.80
CA MET A 62 -1.88 -0.91 5.80
C MET A 62 -1.32 -1.52 7.08
N ALA A 63 -0.81 -0.69 7.98
CA ALA A 63 -0.26 -1.19 9.24
C ALA A 63 -0.25 -0.11 10.32
N TYR A 64 -0.16 -0.57 11.57
CA TYR A 64 0.17 0.30 12.70
C TYR A 64 1.66 0.11 13.00
N TYR A 65 2.43 1.20 12.92
CA TYR A 65 3.87 1.17 13.19
C TYR A 65 4.12 1.53 14.67
N GLU A 66 4.36 0.49 15.47
CA GLU A 66 4.47 0.64 16.92
C GLU A 66 5.62 1.55 17.35
N VAL A 67 6.75 1.52 16.62
CA VAL A 67 7.94 2.31 16.96
C VAL A 67 7.62 3.80 17.00
N LYS A 68 6.86 4.30 16.02
CA LYS A 68 6.48 5.71 15.93
C LYS A 68 5.03 5.98 16.32
N GLN A 69 4.29 4.95 16.67
CA GLN A 69 2.90 5.03 17.12
C GLN A 69 1.99 5.75 16.11
N TYR A 70 2.12 5.37 14.84
CA TYR A 70 1.25 5.93 13.80
C TYR A 70 0.81 4.84 12.81
N TYR A 71 -0.26 5.13 12.07
CA TYR A 71 -0.74 4.25 11.01
C TYR A 71 -0.05 4.60 9.70
N THR A 72 0.24 3.59 8.89
CA THR A 72 1.02 3.74 7.68
C THR A 72 0.50 2.87 6.54
N LEU A 73 0.70 3.35 5.33
CA LEU A 73 0.66 2.49 4.14
C LEU A 73 2.02 1.79 4.07
N TRP A 74 2.03 0.47 4.27
CA TRP A 74 3.30 -0.27 4.37
C TRP A 74 3.71 -0.88 3.04
N LYS A 75 2.78 -1.52 2.32
CA LYS A 75 3.07 -2.18 1.04
C LYS A 75 1.96 -1.85 0.05
N PHE A 76 2.34 -1.65 -1.22
CA PHE A 76 1.37 -1.31 -2.24
C PHE A 76 1.94 -1.64 -3.62
N LEU A 77 1.21 -2.44 -4.39
CA LEU A 77 1.58 -2.69 -5.78
C LEU A 77 0.33 -2.90 -6.64
N ILE A 78 0.44 -2.51 -7.90
CA ILE A 78 -0.56 -2.81 -8.93
C ILE A 78 0.13 -3.65 -9.98
N ASP A 79 -0.53 -4.73 -10.41
CA ASP A 79 0.01 -5.65 -11.42
C ASP A 79 0.42 -4.88 -12.68
N LYS A 80 1.55 -5.29 -13.29
CA LYS A 80 2.13 -4.56 -14.43
C LYS A 80 1.18 -4.38 -15.61
N ASN A 81 0.23 -5.30 -15.77
CA ASN A 81 -0.73 -5.26 -16.87
C ASN A 81 -1.94 -4.35 -16.58
N HIS A 82 -2.01 -3.79 -15.39
CA HIS A 82 -3.16 -2.99 -14.94
C HIS A 82 -2.78 -1.59 -14.45
N GLN A 83 -1.54 -1.16 -14.69
CA GLN A 83 -1.07 0.16 -14.26
C GLN A 83 -1.57 1.28 -15.18
N ASN A 84 -1.52 2.52 -14.68
CA ASN A 84 -1.92 3.74 -15.40
C ASN A 84 -3.39 3.80 -15.81
N LYS A 85 -4.26 3.17 -15.03
CA LYS A 85 -5.71 3.15 -15.27
C LYS A 85 -6.52 3.76 -14.12
N GLY A 86 -5.86 4.45 -13.20
CA GLY A 86 -6.53 5.01 -12.02
C GLY A 86 -6.81 3.99 -10.91
N ILE A 87 -6.44 2.73 -11.09
CA ILE A 87 -6.66 1.67 -10.11
C ILE A 87 -5.90 1.96 -8.82
N GLY A 88 -4.63 2.35 -8.93
CA GLY A 88 -3.81 2.66 -7.77
C GLY A 88 -4.37 3.79 -6.94
N LYS A 89 -4.85 4.85 -7.59
CA LYS A 89 -5.45 6.00 -6.90
C LYS A 89 -6.68 5.58 -6.09
N GLU A 90 -7.54 4.78 -6.69
CA GLU A 90 -8.77 4.34 -6.02
C GLU A 90 -8.46 3.33 -4.90
N ALA A 91 -7.53 2.39 -5.14
CA ALA A 91 -7.14 1.44 -4.11
C ALA A 91 -6.52 2.15 -2.90
N LEU A 92 -5.68 3.14 -3.15
CA LEU A 92 -5.07 3.95 -2.07
C LEU A 92 -6.15 4.68 -1.28
N ARG A 93 -7.13 5.29 -1.97
CA ARG A 93 -8.24 5.97 -1.29
C ARG A 93 -9.00 5.01 -0.37
N GLN A 94 -9.27 3.80 -0.85
CA GLN A 94 -9.99 2.81 -0.05
C GLN A 94 -9.15 2.31 1.14
N GLY A 95 -7.84 2.16 0.98
CA GLY A 95 -6.95 1.80 2.09
C GLY A 95 -6.95 2.88 3.18
N ILE A 96 -6.89 4.14 2.77
CA ILE A 96 -6.96 5.26 3.71
C ILE A 96 -8.33 5.28 4.39
N ASP A 97 -9.41 5.09 3.64
CA ASP A 97 -10.76 5.04 4.21
C ASP A 97 -10.91 3.91 5.22
N PHE A 98 -10.29 2.77 4.97
CA PHE A 98 -10.27 1.67 5.93
C PHE A 98 -9.68 2.11 7.27
N LEU A 99 -8.55 2.80 7.25
CA LEU A 99 -7.92 3.29 8.48
C LEU A 99 -8.79 4.36 9.17
N LYS A 100 -9.41 5.25 8.40
CA LYS A 100 -10.27 6.28 8.94
C LYS A 100 -11.52 5.70 9.62
N GLU A 101 -12.13 4.73 8.99
CA GLU A 101 -13.34 4.10 9.50
C GLU A 101 -13.07 3.21 10.71
N LYS A 102 -12.00 2.43 10.66
CA LYS A 102 -11.69 1.48 11.72
C LYS A 102 -11.03 2.11 12.93
N PHE A 103 -10.12 3.06 12.73
CA PHE A 103 -9.26 3.59 13.77
C PHE A 103 -9.41 5.10 14.00
N GLN A 104 -10.26 5.77 13.24
CA GLN A 104 -10.48 7.21 13.31
C GLN A 104 -9.16 7.99 13.21
N VAL A 105 -8.28 7.57 12.32
CA VAL A 105 -6.97 8.20 12.16
C VAL A 105 -7.12 9.64 11.65
N LYS A 106 -6.22 10.50 12.10
CA LYS A 106 -6.14 11.90 11.64
C LYS A 106 -4.98 12.10 10.68
N GLU A 107 -4.08 11.13 10.61
CA GLU A 107 -2.89 11.16 9.77
C GLU A 107 -2.58 9.74 9.30
N VAL A 108 -2.05 9.64 8.08
CA VAL A 108 -1.52 8.38 7.54
C VAL A 108 -0.14 8.66 6.98
N TYR A 109 0.80 7.77 7.27
CA TYR A 109 2.18 7.90 6.83
C TYR A 109 2.51 6.86 5.77
N THR A 110 3.56 7.12 5.00
CA THR A 110 4.16 6.12 4.11
C THR A 110 5.62 6.43 3.89
N GLY A 111 6.39 5.42 3.49
CA GLY A 111 7.79 5.59 3.12
C GLY A 111 7.95 5.59 1.60
N VAL A 112 8.80 6.46 1.08
CA VAL A 112 9.03 6.59 -0.35
C VAL A 112 10.53 6.56 -0.63
N VAL A 113 10.97 5.67 -1.52
CA VAL A 113 12.35 5.68 -1.98
C VAL A 113 12.61 7.01 -2.71
N PRO A 114 13.69 7.74 -2.39
CA PRO A 114 13.87 9.12 -2.88
C PRO A 114 13.75 9.31 -4.39
N ASN A 115 14.17 8.35 -5.18
CA ASN A 115 14.12 8.47 -6.65
C ASN A 115 12.90 7.76 -7.27
N ASN A 116 11.93 7.36 -6.48
CA ASN A 116 10.70 6.75 -6.98
C ASN A 116 9.69 7.83 -7.37
N ALA A 117 9.85 8.37 -8.58
CA ALA A 117 9.01 9.47 -9.08
C ALA A 117 7.54 9.06 -9.22
N VAL A 118 7.28 7.81 -9.59
CA VAL A 118 5.91 7.30 -9.76
C VAL A 118 5.17 7.33 -8.42
N ALA A 119 5.80 6.82 -7.37
CA ALA A 119 5.20 6.83 -6.03
C ALA A 119 4.98 8.24 -5.52
N LYS A 120 5.95 9.14 -5.73
CA LYS A 120 5.81 10.54 -5.31
C LYS A 120 4.62 11.21 -5.98
N LYS A 121 4.38 10.92 -7.26
CA LYS A 121 3.21 11.46 -7.95
C LYS A 121 1.90 10.88 -7.39
N VAL A 122 1.83 9.57 -7.22
CA VAL A 122 0.62 8.91 -6.71
C VAL A 122 0.28 9.43 -5.30
N TYR A 123 1.26 9.46 -4.42
CA TYR A 123 1.03 9.92 -3.05
C TYR A 123 0.79 11.42 -2.98
N GLY A 124 1.52 12.20 -3.76
CA GLY A 124 1.31 13.65 -3.83
C GLY A 124 -0.09 14.01 -4.32
N ASP A 125 -0.57 13.31 -5.36
CA ASP A 125 -1.93 13.52 -5.89
C ASP A 125 -3.00 13.15 -4.85
N ALA A 126 -2.70 12.22 -3.94
CA ALA A 126 -3.61 11.85 -2.86
C ALA A 126 -3.55 12.82 -1.67
N GLY A 127 -2.60 13.75 -1.67
CA GLY A 127 -2.47 14.76 -0.61
C GLY A 127 -1.32 14.52 0.37
N PHE A 128 -0.54 13.47 0.20
CA PHE A 128 0.64 13.23 1.03
C PHE A 128 1.72 14.26 0.73
N LYS A 129 2.47 14.64 1.76
CA LYS A 129 3.60 15.57 1.66
C LYS A 129 4.79 15.04 2.43
N PRO A 130 6.03 15.27 1.93
CA PRO A 130 7.21 14.85 2.67
C PRO A 130 7.32 15.60 4.00
N THR A 131 7.73 14.88 5.05
CA THR A 131 7.89 15.47 6.38
C THR A 131 9.30 16.02 6.59
N GLY A 132 10.25 15.67 5.74
CA GLY A 132 11.65 16.01 5.90
C GLY A 132 12.45 14.96 6.67
N LEU A 133 11.80 13.93 7.18
CA LEU A 133 12.45 12.84 7.90
C LEU A 133 12.75 11.67 6.97
N TYR A 134 13.79 10.90 7.33
CA TYR A 134 14.20 9.71 6.60
C TYR A 134 14.29 8.53 7.57
N GLU A 135 13.96 7.33 7.09
CA GLU A 135 14.12 6.11 7.87
C GLU A 135 14.31 4.93 6.90
N PHE A 136 15.29 4.08 7.19
CA PHE A 136 15.60 2.91 6.35
C PHE A 136 15.81 3.25 4.87
N GLY A 137 16.44 4.41 4.61
CA GLY A 137 16.72 4.86 3.24
C GLY A 137 15.51 5.41 2.50
N MET A 138 14.38 5.60 3.19
CA MET A 138 13.16 6.14 2.60
C MET A 138 12.80 7.50 3.17
N GLU A 139 12.20 8.34 2.34
CA GLU A 139 11.59 9.60 2.80
C GLU A 139 10.27 9.27 3.48
N GLU A 140 10.01 9.93 4.60
CA GLU A 140 8.71 9.83 5.26
C GLU A 140 7.75 10.86 4.64
N TRP A 141 6.56 10.41 4.26
CA TRP A 141 5.49 11.27 3.75
C TRP A 141 4.26 11.10 4.63
N ARG A 142 3.47 12.17 4.76
CA ARG A 142 2.29 12.20 5.63
C ARG A 142 1.08 12.78 4.92
N LEU A 143 -0.07 12.16 5.15
CA LEU A 143 -1.38 12.66 4.73
C LEU A 143 -2.14 13.12 5.96
N ASP A 144 -2.65 14.35 5.94
CA ASP A 144 -3.57 14.84 6.98
C ASP A 144 -5.00 14.50 6.54
N CYS A 145 -5.72 13.79 7.42
CA CYS A 145 -7.08 13.32 7.16
C CYS A 145 -8.13 14.09 7.97
N ALA A 146 -7.67 14.97 8.82
CA ALA A 146 -8.59 15.68 9.71
C ALA A 146 -9.28 16.86 9.03
#